data_c9b05e21078be60d5a3d02c3476ddd57
#
_entry.id   c9b05e21078be60d5a3d02c3476ddd57
#
_cell.length_a   1.000
_cell.length_b   1.000
_cell.length_c   1.000
_cell.angle_alpha   90.00
_cell.angle_beta   90.00
_cell.angle_gamma   90.00
#
_symmetry.space_group_name_H-M   'P 1'
#
loop_
_entity.id
_entity.type
_entity.pdbx_description
1 polymer ?
#
loop_
_entity_poly.entity_id
_entity_poly.type
_entity_poly.pdbx_seq_one_letter_code
_entity_poly.pdbx_strand_id
1 'polypeptide(L)'
;MITIRKMINKIRNLFFVFALVGIIVPVALADDSDNSVRNTRIARNLDIFNALFKELNACYVDSIDIDKSIETAINAMLDDVDPYTEYIPAKSTGDFMMISTGEYGGIGSYIYERDGKVYISEPYEGSPAAKAGMKPGDRIIMIDGESVEGWDNGKVSEHLKGQASTPISVTVVRKYDPDSVKTFNIIREKIKVDPVSYYGVTHENIGYIALDTYNEHSAANVKKALLELKTNPAVKYIVLDLRGNGGGLLESAIQIVGMFVPKGTQVLQTRGKTKQEERNYKTTDEPVDTEIPLAVLVDGGTASAAEITAGALQDLDRAVVLGSRSFGKGLVQATRQLPFDALFKVTVSKYYIPSGRLIQEIDYSHKDEAGNPKHTVDTTAQQYYTAHGRLVKGGGGITPDIVVEPGKASRLAYNIVRDNWAFDYAVKYASEHPTILAAEDFKITDEIFNDFKAFIDPDKFEYDKVCETSLAELKKTAETEGYLNDETKAEFERLEKLLKHDLDKDLDLHRDDIEKLLGKEIIKNYYYQRGQMIFALGKDRVTARASEMFNKTGEYEKILNLSLAKKTATSKKQSKKKK
;
A
#
# COMPACT_ATOMS: atom_id res chain seq x y z
N MET A 1 57.35 23.56 -36.37
CA MET A 1 58.20 23.19 -35.20
C MET A 1 58.45 24.34 -34.20
N ILE A 2 57.65 25.40 -34.25
CA ILE A 2 57.78 26.57 -33.33
C ILE A 2 56.66 26.66 -32.31
N THR A 3 55.56 25.96 -32.54
CA THR A 3 54.36 26.06 -31.70
C THR A 3 54.40 25.16 -30.44
N ILE A 4 55.12 24.05 -30.46
CA ILE A 4 55.22 23.10 -29.34
C ILE A 4 56.18 23.60 -28.24
N ARG A 5 57.22 24.37 -28.61
CA ARG A 5 58.18 24.93 -27.63
C ARG A 5 57.61 26.05 -26.76
N LYS A 6 56.57 26.76 -27.23
CA LYS A 6 55.89 27.83 -26.45
C LYS A 6 54.88 27.28 -25.45
N MET A 7 54.36 26.08 -25.67
CA MET A 7 53.43 25.43 -24.78
C MET A 7 54.12 24.76 -23.57
N ILE A 8 55.31 24.21 -23.77
CA ILE A 8 56.12 23.57 -22.71
C ILE A 8 56.67 24.61 -21.70
N ASN A 9 57.02 25.80 -22.16
CA ASN A 9 57.48 26.85 -21.23
C ASN A 9 56.38 27.51 -20.43
N LYS A 10 55.09 27.46 -20.86
CA LYS A 10 53.95 27.93 -20.05
C LYS A 10 53.56 26.96 -18.95
N ILE A 11 53.79 25.64 -19.15
CA ILE A 11 53.52 24.62 -18.17
C ILE A 11 54.62 24.54 -17.08
N ARG A 12 55.86 24.91 -17.42
CA ARG A 12 56.99 24.90 -16.45
C ARG A 12 56.93 26.05 -15.48
N ASN A 13 56.29 27.20 -15.79
CA ASN A 13 56.12 28.35 -14.91
C ASN A 13 54.87 28.27 -14.03
N LEU A 14 54.00 27.26 -14.21
CA LEU A 14 52.84 27.05 -13.36
C LEU A 14 53.12 26.11 -12.16
N PHE A 15 54.34 25.49 -12.14
CA PHE A 15 54.75 24.56 -11.06
C PHE A 15 55.67 25.23 -10.01
N PHE A 16 55.95 26.55 -10.08
CA PHE A 16 56.89 27.22 -9.17
C PHE A 16 56.27 28.30 -8.26
N VAL A 17 54.91 28.38 -8.13
CA VAL A 17 54.24 29.37 -7.24
C VAL A 17 53.40 28.66 -6.15
N PHE A 18 53.63 27.41 -5.86
CA PHE A 18 52.96 26.70 -4.72
C PHE A 18 53.97 26.16 -3.71
N ALA A 19 54.95 27.00 -3.33
CA ALA A 19 55.78 26.74 -2.17
C ALA A 19 55.95 28.02 -1.37
N LEU A 20 55.36 28.05 -0.17
CA LEU A 20 55.46 28.95 0.94
C LEU A 20 54.25 29.86 1.21
N VAL A 21 53.18 29.24 1.72
CA VAL A 21 52.46 29.80 2.88
C VAL A 21 52.06 28.62 3.76
N GLY A 22 52.87 28.33 4.76
CA GLY A 22 52.54 27.39 5.83
C GLY A 22 51.48 28.01 6.73
N ILE A 23 50.19 27.71 6.44
CA ILE A 23 49.12 27.84 7.42
C ILE A 23 48.84 26.40 7.87
N ILE A 24 49.30 26.08 9.07
CA ILE A 24 48.90 24.89 9.83
C ILE A 24 47.43 25.07 10.16
N VAL A 25 46.54 24.53 9.31
CA VAL A 25 45.16 24.27 9.69
C VAL A 25 45.21 22.93 10.42
N PRO A 26 44.78 22.84 11.66
CA PRO A 26 44.61 21.52 12.29
C PRO A 26 43.48 20.80 11.55
N VAL A 27 43.85 19.93 10.61
CA VAL A 27 42.95 18.96 10.05
C VAL A 27 42.55 18.08 11.22
N ALA A 28 41.27 18.04 11.52
CA ALA A 28 40.69 17.12 12.48
C ALA A 28 40.91 15.70 11.96
N LEU A 29 42.01 15.06 12.38
CA LEU A 29 42.40 13.70 12.05
C LEU A 29 41.63 12.63 12.87
N ALA A 30 40.43 12.96 13.37
CA ALA A 30 39.67 12.04 14.23
C ALA A 30 38.70 11.11 13.45
N ASP A 31 38.45 11.36 12.15
CA ASP A 31 37.43 10.58 11.38
C ASP A 31 38.03 9.54 10.42
N ASP A 32 39.31 9.67 10.05
CA ASP A 32 39.96 8.75 9.07
C ASP A 32 40.41 7.42 9.68
N SER A 33 40.74 7.37 10.97
CA SER A 33 41.23 6.14 11.61
C SER A 33 40.11 5.13 11.82
N ASP A 34 38.92 5.57 12.19
CA ASP A 34 37.74 4.69 12.42
C ASP A 34 37.20 4.11 11.09
N ASN A 35 37.17 4.91 10.04
CA ASN A 35 36.82 4.48 8.70
C ASN A 35 37.83 3.45 8.11
N SER A 36 39.14 3.63 8.36
CA SER A 36 40.18 2.69 7.94
C SER A 36 40.05 1.32 8.63
N VAL A 37 39.84 1.31 9.94
CA VAL A 37 39.59 0.08 10.71
C VAL A 37 38.32 -0.64 10.24
N ARG A 38 37.26 0.12 10.01
CA ARG A 38 35.99 -0.41 9.51
C ARG A 38 36.14 -1.04 8.13
N ASN A 39 36.78 -0.37 7.18
CA ASN A 39 37.01 -0.87 5.83
C ASN A 39 37.89 -2.14 5.84
N THR A 40 38.91 -2.21 6.67
CA THR A 40 39.74 -3.41 6.85
C THR A 40 38.93 -4.59 7.38
N ARG A 41 37.99 -4.35 8.32
CA ARG A 41 37.07 -5.39 8.82
C ARG A 41 36.12 -5.87 7.75
N ILE A 42 35.59 -4.97 6.91
CA ILE A 42 34.72 -5.33 5.77
C ILE A 42 35.49 -6.24 4.81
N ALA A 43 36.67 -5.81 4.35
CA ALA A 43 37.49 -6.59 3.41
C ALA A 43 37.78 -7.99 3.96
N ARG A 44 38.27 -8.09 5.20
CA ARG A 44 38.56 -9.37 5.87
C ARG A 44 37.33 -10.29 5.92
N ASN A 45 36.16 -9.77 6.28
CA ASN A 45 34.94 -10.58 6.40
C ASN A 45 34.44 -11.04 5.02
N LEU A 46 34.58 -10.21 3.97
CA LEU A 46 34.27 -10.61 2.61
C LEU A 46 35.21 -11.70 2.08
N ASP A 47 36.50 -11.66 2.43
CA ASP A 47 37.46 -12.71 2.11
C ASP A 47 37.09 -14.04 2.77
N ILE A 48 36.70 -14.00 4.06
CA ILE A 48 36.20 -15.19 4.79
C ILE A 48 34.96 -15.76 4.13
N PHE A 49 33.98 -14.91 3.80
CA PHE A 49 32.74 -15.32 3.15
C PHE A 49 33.00 -15.98 1.78
N ASN A 50 33.88 -15.37 0.96
CA ASN A 50 34.26 -15.89 -0.35
C ASN A 50 34.96 -17.26 -0.23
N ALA A 51 35.90 -17.41 0.73
CA ALA A 51 36.58 -18.69 0.98
C ALA A 51 35.59 -19.77 1.41
N LEU A 52 34.71 -19.45 2.39
CA LEU A 52 33.69 -20.37 2.89
C LEU A 52 32.77 -20.83 1.76
N PHE A 53 32.30 -19.91 0.92
CA PHE A 53 31.38 -20.24 -0.17
C PHE A 53 32.04 -21.12 -1.24
N LYS A 54 33.34 -20.90 -1.55
CA LYS A 54 34.11 -21.75 -2.46
C LYS A 54 34.29 -23.17 -1.91
N GLU A 55 34.62 -23.31 -0.63
CA GLU A 55 34.74 -24.61 0.04
C GLU A 55 33.38 -25.33 0.11
N LEU A 56 32.30 -24.60 0.42
CA LEU A 56 30.95 -25.15 0.41
C LEU A 56 30.59 -25.73 -0.95
N ASN A 57 30.82 -24.96 -2.02
CA ASN A 57 30.54 -25.42 -3.39
C ASN A 57 31.44 -26.59 -3.84
N ALA A 58 32.67 -26.66 -3.33
CA ALA A 58 33.61 -27.72 -3.69
C ALA A 58 33.40 -29.02 -2.90
N CYS A 59 32.97 -28.94 -1.63
CA CYS A 59 33.02 -30.04 -0.68
C CYS A 59 31.65 -30.53 -0.21
N TYR A 60 30.55 -29.77 -0.44
CA TYR A 60 29.23 -30.23 -0.03
C TYR A 60 28.79 -31.45 -0.83
N VAL A 61 28.15 -32.39 -0.14
CA VAL A 61 27.81 -33.72 -0.70
C VAL A 61 26.86 -33.67 -1.90
N ASP A 62 25.94 -32.70 -1.92
CA ASP A 62 24.99 -32.50 -3.02
C ASP A 62 25.30 -31.23 -3.81
N SER A 63 24.71 -31.08 -4.99
CA SER A 63 24.80 -29.85 -5.78
C SER A 63 24.08 -28.69 -5.10
N ILE A 64 24.70 -27.51 -5.07
CA ILE A 64 24.12 -26.27 -4.53
C ILE A 64 23.71 -25.37 -5.70
N ASP A 65 22.53 -24.75 -5.57
CA ASP A 65 22.15 -23.62 -6.40
C ASP A 65 22.91 -22.39 -5.91
N ILE A 66 23.90 -21.97 -6.69
CA ILE A 66 24.81 -20.88 -6.34
C ILE A 66 24.07 -19.56 -6.21
N ASP A 67 23.23 -19.21 -7.19
CA ASP A 67 22.52 -17.94 -7.25
C ASP A 67 21.51 -17.83 -6.10
N LYS A 68 20.72 -18.86 -5.86
CA LYS A 68 19.78 -18.93 -4.75
C LYS A 68 20.46 -18.84 -3.39
N SER A 69 21.62 -19.49 -3.22
CA SER A 69 22.36 -19.48 -1.95
C SER A 69 22.91 -18.08 -1.64
N ILE A 70 23.44 -17.37 -2.64
CA ILE A 70 23.92 -15.98 -2.48
C ILE A 70 22.74 -15.04 -2.23
N GLU A 71 21.65 -15.17 -2.99
CA GLU A 71 20.42 -14.37 -2.79
C GLU A 71 19.88 -14.55 -1.35
N THR A 72 19.86 -15.79 -0.86
CA THR A 72 19.44 -16.10 0.53
C THR A 72 20.36 -15.42 1.55
N ALA A 73 21.69 -15.48 1.37
CA ALA A 73 22.64 -14.85 2.27
C ALA A 73 22.52 -13.31 2.30
N ILE A 74 22.31 -12.70 1.11
CA ILE A 74 22.09 -11.26 1.00
C ILE A 74 20.80 -10.87 1.72
N ASN A 75 19.69 -11.56 1.46
CA ASN A 75 18.40 -11.26 2.09
C ASN A 75 18.48 -11.41 3.61
N ALA A 76 19.08 -12.48 4.13
CA ALA A 76 19.26 -12.67 5.58
C ALA A 76 20.07 -11.53 6.23
N MET A 77 21.08 -11.00 5.56
CA MET A 77 21.85 -9.85 6.02
C MET A 77 21.01 -8.57 6.06
N LEU A 78 20.15 -8.36 5.04
CA LEU A 78 19.34 -7.15 4.92
C LEU A 78 18.14 -7.16 5.88
N ASP A 79 17.53 -8.32 6.11
CA ASP A 79 16.42 -8.52 7.06
C ASP A 79 16.79 -8.13 8.50
N ASP A 80 18.09 -8.23 8.86
CA ASP A 80 18.57 -7.78 10.17
C ASP A 80 18.59 -6.23 10.31
N VAL A 81 18.51 -5.50 9.21
CA VAL A 81 18.53 -4.02 9.17
C VAL A 81 17.14 -3.45 9.32
N ASP A 82 16.28 -3.68 8.32
CA ASP A 82 14.85 -3.31 8.30
C ASP A 82 14.14 -4.04 7.14
N PRO A 83 12.78 -4.15 7.15
CA PRO A 83 12.05 -4.90 6.13
C PRO A 83 11.90 -4.16 4.78
N TYR A 84 12.49 -2.97 4.62
CA TYR A 84 12.38 -2.14 3.40
C TYR A 84 13.68 -2.06 2.62
N THR A 85 14.77 -2.51 3.24
CA THR A 85 16.10 -2.57 2.62
C THR A 85 16.22 -3.90 1.89
N GLU A 86 16.20 -3.86 0.56
CA GLU A 86 16.00 -5.03 -0.30
C GLU A 86 17.06 -5.14 -1.40
N TYR A 87 17.47 -6.35 -1.69
CA TYR A 87 18.21 -6.71 -2.89
C TYR A 87 17.23 -7.12 -3.99
N ILE A 88 17.35 -6.53 -5.17
CA ILE A 88 16.50 -6.80 -6.32
C ILE A 88 17.37 -7.39 -7.42
N PRO A 89 17.29 -8.71 -7.66
CA PRO A 89 18.07 -9.36 -8.72
C PRO A 89 17.63 -8.88 -10.10
N ALA A 90 18.52 -8.98 -11.09
CA ALA A 90 18.27 -8.50 -12.46
C ALA A 90 16.96 -9.01 -13.06
N LYS A 91 16.59 -10.28 -12.79
CA LYS A 91 15.33 -10.88 -13.25
C LYS A 91 14.07 -10.18 -12.73
N SER A 92 14.15 -9.48 -11.58
CA SER A 92 13.02 -8.82 -10.90
C SER A 92 13.00 -7.29 -11.08
N THR A 93 13.98 -6.72 -11.78
CA THR A 93 14.08 -5.26 -11.97
C THR A 93 12.92 -4.70 -12.79
N GLY A 94 12.39 -5.46 -13.73
CA GLY A 94 11.21 -5.06 -14.52
C GLY A 94 9.96 -4.88 -13.66
N ASP A 95 9.69 -5.82 -12.76
CA ASP A 95 8.56 -5.75 -11.83
C ASP A 95 8.74 -4.61 -10.82
N PHE A 96 9.95 -4.39 -10.34
CA PHE A 96 10.27 -3.27 -9.47
C PHE A 96 10.04 -1.92 -10.16
N MET A 97 10.46 -1.76 -11.40
CA MET A 97 10.25 -0.53 -12.17
C MET A 97 8.77 -0.28 -12.44
N MET A 98 7.97 -1.33 -12.65
CA MET A 98 6.52 -1.22 -12.82
C MET A 98 5.84 -0.53 -11.62
N ILE A 99 6.31 -0.76 -10.39
CA ILE A 99 5.75 -0.10 -9.19
C ILE A 99 5.92 1.43 -9.28
N SER A 100 7.05 1.91 -9.79
CA SER A 100 7.34 3.34 -9.92
C SER A 100 6.65 3.99 -11.10
N THR A 101 6.68 3.31 -12.26
CA THR A 101 6.11 3.85 -13.51
C THR A 101 4.59 3.63 -13.60
N GLY A 102 4.06 2.58 -12.96
CA GLY A 102 2.67 2.15 -13.16
C GLY A 102 2.42 1.56 -14.56
N GLU A 103 3.47 1.18 -15.31
CA GLU A 103 3.36 0.74 -16.70
C GLU A 103 4.11 -0.59 -16.94
N TYR A 104 3.52 -1.48 -17.74
CA TYR A 104 4.17 -2.72 -18.19
C TYR A 104 3.59 -3.19 -19.53
N GLY A 105 4.31 -4.04 -20.24
CA GLY A 105 3.79 -4.72 -21.43
C GLY A 105 3.10 -6.03 -21.03
N GLY A 106 1.87 -6.27 -21.53
CA GLY A 106 1.16 -7.49 -21.19
C GLY A 106 -0.29 -7.51 -21.68
N ILE A 107 -1.09 -8.42 -21.12
CA ILE A 107 -2.52 -8.58 -21.47
C ILE A 107 -3.45 -7.72 -20.63
N GLY A 108 -3.01 -7.21 -19.44
CA GLY A 108 -3.81 -6.37 -18.56
C GLY A 108 -4.87 -7.16 -17.79
N SER A 109 -4.44 -8.01 -16.86
CA SER A 109 -5.33 -8.76 -15.97
C SER A 109 -4.67 -9.04 -14.63
N TYR A 110 -5.45 -9.03 -13.55
CA TYR A 110 -5.08 -9.67 -12.30
C TYR A 110 -5.26 -11.17 -12.42
N ILE A 111 -4.32 -11.92 -11.84
CA ILE A 111 -4.36 -13.37 -11.75
C ILE A 111 -4.16 -13.80 -10.29
N TYR A 112 -4.67 -14.97 -9.93
CA TYR A 112 -4.41 -15.57 -8.63
C TYR A 112 -4.23 -17.08 -8.74
N GLU A 113 -3.50 -17.64 -7.78
CA GLU A 113 -3.27 -19.07 -7.68
C GLU A 113 -4.16 -19.69 -6.60
N ARG A 114 -4.76 -20.86 -6.91
CA ARG A 114 -5.49 -21.70 -5.98
C ARG A 114 -5.27 -23.17 -6.34
N ASP A 115 -4.88 -23.96 -5.36
CA ASP A 115 -4.64 -25.41 -5.52
C ASP A 115 -3.67 -25.74 -6.68
N GLY A 116 -2.57 -24.96 -6.79
CA GLY A 116 -1.57 -25.10 -7.84
C GLY A 116 -2.08 -24.79 -9.26
N LYS A 117 -3.18 -24.03 -9.37
CA LYS A 117 -3.79 -23.60 -10.63
C LYS A 117 -3.97 -22.11 -10.65
N VAL A 118 -3.71 -21.48 -11.81
CA VAL A 118 -3.80 -20.03 -11.97
C VAL A 118 -5.06 -19.64 -12.71
N TYR A 119 -5.75 -18.63 -12.20
CA TYR A 119 -7.02 -18.11 -12.69
C TYR A 119 -6.93 -16.61 -12.99
N ILE A 120 -7.73 -16.17 -13.94
CA ILE A 120 -8.04 -14.75 -14.12
C ILE A 120 -8.90 -14.30 -12.94
N SER A 121 -8.38 -13.36 -12.12
CA SER A 121 -9.16 -12.71 -11.06
C SER A 121 -10.06 -11.63 -11.64
N GLU A 122 -9.45 -10.78 -12.50
CA GLU A 122 -10.15 -9.69 -13.17
C GLU A 122 -9.32 -9.15 -14.34
N PRO A 123 -9.84 -9.06 -15.57
CA PRO A 123 -9.24 -8.26 -16.63
C PRO A 123 -9.39 -6.77 -16.29
N TYR A 124 -8.39 -5.93 -16.58
CA TYR A 124 -8.55 -4.48 -16.42
C TYR A 124 -9.53 -3.95 -17.46
N GLU A 125 -10.34 -2.98 -17.07
CA GLU A 125 -11.28 -2.31 -17.99
C GLU A 125 -10.54 -1.78 -19.23
N GLY A 126 -11.00 -2.13 -20.42
CA GLY A 126 -10.40 -1.71 -21.68
C GLY A 126 -9.06 -2.36 -22.04
N SER A 127 -8.56 -3.29 -21.25
CA SER A 127 -7.31 -4.02 -21.54
C SER A 127 -7.46 -5.00 -22.71
N PRO A 128 -6.33 -5.49 -23.28
CA PRO A 128 -6.35 -6.56 -24.28
C PRO A 128 -7.09 -7.82 -23.81
N ALA A 129 -6.92 -8.23 -22.54
CA ALA A 129 -7.64 -9.37 -21.98
C ALA A 129 -9.14 -9.14 -21.94
N ALA A 130 -9.60 -7.96 -21.50
CA ALA A 130 -11.02 -7.60 -21.49
C ALA A 130 -11.60 -7.53 -22.91
N LYS A 131 -10.90 -6.88 -23.85
CA LYS A 131 -11.29 -6.79 -25.27
C LYS A 131 -11.40 -8.16 -25.94
N ALA A 132 -10.52 -9.10 -25.58
CA ALA A 132 -10.56 -10.48 -26.06
C ALA A 132 -11.73 -11.29 -25.46
N GLY A 133 -12.37 -10.80 -24.39
CA GLY A 133 -13.48 -11.48 -23.72
C GLY A 133 -13.06 -12.47 -22.64
N MET A 134 -11.85 -12.34 -22.10
CA MET A 134 -11.47 -13.06 -20.87
C MET A 134 -12.33 -12.57 -19.69
N LYS A 135 -12.63 -13.49 -18.77
CA LYS A 135 -13.55 -13.21 -17.65
C LYS A 135 -12.96 -13.65 -16.31
N PRO A 136 -13.40 -13.08 -15.19
CA PRO A 136 -13.10 -13.63 -13.87
C PRO A 136 -13.46 -15.12 -13.80
N GLY A 137 -12.61 -15.94 -13.18
CA GLY A 137 -12.79 -17.39 -13.07
C GLY A 137 -12.25 -18.21 -14.23
N ASP A 138 -11.79 -17.61 -15.34
CA ASP A 138 -11.11 -18.33 -16.41
C ASP A 138 -9.82 -18.97 -15.88
N ARG A 139 -9.74 -20.29 -15.86
CA ARG A 139 -8.53 -21.03 -15.46
C ARG A 139 -7.57 -21.14 -16.62
N ILE A 140 -6.38 -20.60 -16.49
CA ILE A 140 -5.32 -20.68 -17.51
C ILE A 140 -4.78 -22.11 -17.54
N ILE A 141 -4.71 -22.72 -18.72
CA ILE A 141 -4.21 -24.09 -18.91
C ILE A 141 -3.03 -24.15 -19.89
N MET A 142 -2.94 -23.21 -20.86
CA MET A 142 -1.82 -23.12 -21.81
C MET A 142 -1.50 -21.67 -22.14
N ILE A 143 -0.24 -21.38 -22.37
CA ILE A 143 0.26 -20.10 -22.93
C ILE A 143 1.18 -20.43 -24.10
N ASP A 144 0.92 -19.85 -25.27
CA ASP A 144 1.66 -20.07 -26.53
C ASP A 144 1.87 -21.56 -26.87
N GLY A 145 0.86 -22.39 -26.53
CA GLY A 145 0.88 -23.83 -26.78
C GLY A 145 1.62 -24.66 -25.73
N GLU A 146 2.24 -24.04 -24.73
CA GLU A 146 2.87 -24.70 -23.59
C GLU A 146 1.89 -24.83 -22.42
N SER A 147 1.83 -26.03 -21.81
CA SER A 147 1.01 -26.28 -20.62
C SER A 147 1.57 -25.53 -19.42
N VAL A 148 0.69 -24.87 -18.66
CA VAL A 148 1.05 -24.18 -17.40
C VAL A 148 0.89 -25.08 -16.17
N GLU A 149 0.67 -26.37 -16.34
CA GLU A 149 0.55 -27.33 -15.22
C GLU A 149 1.82 -27.29 -14.36
N GLY A 150 1.65 -27.09 -13.04
CA GLY A 150 2.77 -26.97 -12.11
C GLY A 150 3.52 -25.63 -12.13
N TRP A 151 3.05 -24.65 -12.90
CA TRP A 151 3.57 -23.29 -12.81
C TRP A 151 2.89 -22.53 -11.65
N ASP A 152 3.71 -21.79 -10.92
CA ASP A 152 3.20 -20.84 -9.93
C ASP A 152 2.68 -19.55 -10.58
N ASN A 153 2.06 -18.70 -9.77
CA ASN A 153 1.51 -17.42 -10.22
C ASN A 153 2.59 -16.49 -10.82
N GLY A 154 3.82 -16.54 -10.29
CA GLY A 154 4.94 -15.72 -10.76
C GLY A 154 5.34 -16.09 -12.18
N LYS A 155 5.53 -17.39 -12.45
CA LYS A 155 5.90 -17.89 -13.77
C LYS A 155 4.81 -17.63 -14.82
N VAL A 156 3.54 -17.83 -14.46
CA VAL A 156 2.41 -17.48 -15.37
C VAL A 156 2.40 -15.98 -15.65
N SER A 157 2.56 -15.13 -14.63
CA SER A 157 2.63 -13.67 -14.77
C SER A 157 3.76 -13.25 -15.72
N GLU A 158 4.95 -13.84 -15.59
CA GLU A 158 6.10 -13.58 -16.47
C GLU A 158 5.78 -13.85 -17.94
N HIS A 159 5.10 -14.96 -18.23
CA HIS A 159 4.74 -15.34 -19.62
C HIS A 159 3.58 -14.49 -20.18
N LEU A 160 2.64 -14.06 -19.35
CA LEU A 160 1.56 -13.15 -19.76
C LEU A 160 2.09 -11.73 -20.04
N LYS A 161 3.13 -11.31 -19.34
CA LYS A 161 3.89 -10.07 -19.64
C LYS A 161 4.75 -10.25 -20.88
N GLY A 162 5.28 -9.15 -21.40
CA GLY A 162 6.18 -9.14 -22.52
C GLY A 162 6.14 -7.83 -23.28
N GLN A 163 6.92 -7.74 -24.35
CA GLN A 163 7.00 -6.52 -25.14
C GLN A 163 5.63 -6.16 -25.74
N ALA A 164 5.24 -4.89 -25.64
CA ALA A 164 4.04 -4.39 -26.30
C ALA A 164 4.09 -4.64 -27.83
N SER A 165 2.93 -4.85 -28.42
CA SER A 165 2.72 -5.21 -29.83
C SER A 165 3.21 -6.62 -30.23
N THR A 166 3.51 -7.52 -29.25
CA THR A 166 3.78 -8.93 -29.52
C THR A 166 2.52 -9.78 -29.32
N PRO A 167 2.29 -10.81 -30.14
CA PRO A 167 1.17 -11.73 -29.95
C PRO A 167 1.41 -12.68 -28.78
N ILE A 168 0.31 -13.15 -28.19
CA ILE A 168 0.26 -14.23 -27.22
C ILE A 168 -1.03 -15.03 -27.41
N SER A 169 -0.95 -16.33 -27.24
CA SER A 169 -2.11 -17.23 -27.23
C SER A 169 -2.33 -17.76 -25.83
N VAL A 170 -3.50 -17.52 -25.25
CA VAL A 170 -3.85 -17.99 -23.90
C VAL A 170 -5.08 -18.90 -23.99
N THR A 171 -4.91 -20.16 -23.58
CA THR A 171 -6.02 -21.12 -23.52
C THR A 171 -6.47 -21.26 -22.07
N VAL A 172 -7.78 -21.16 -21.87
CA VAL A 172 -8.40 -21.23 -20.54
C VAL A 172 -9.52 -22.28 -20.49
N VAL A 173 -9.86 -22.70 -19.29
CA VAL A 173 -11.10 -23.44 -19.01
C VAL A 173 -12.05 -22.48 -18.29
N ARG A 174 -13.19 -22.18 -18.91
CA ARG A 174 -14.28 -21.38 -18.35
C ARG A 174 -15.34 -22.28 -17.73
N LYS A 175 -15.43 -22.24 -16.41
CA LYS A 175 -16.46 -22.98 -15.68
C LYS A 175 -17.85 -22.44 -16.05
N TYR A 176 -18.84 -23.29 -16.10
CA TYR A 176 -20.23 -22.99 -16.44
C TYR A 176 -20.49 -22.54 -17.90
N ASP A 177 -19.54 -22.64 -18.81
CA ASP A 177 -19.74 -22.39 -20.24
C ASP A 177 -19.86 -23.73 -20.97
N PRO A 178 -20.87 -23.93 -21.85
CA PRO A 178 -21.00 -25.17 -22.65
C PRO A 178 -19.76 -25.48 -23.49
N ASP A 179 -19.11 -24.46 -24.02
CA ASP A 179 -17.79 -24.53 -24.66
C ASP A 179 -16.72 -24.10 -23.65
N SER A 180 -16.37 -25.02 -22.76
CA SER A 180 -15.56 -24.74 -21.57
C SER A 180 -14.10 -24.38 -21.91
N VAL A 181 -13.54 -24.86 -23.01
CA VAL A 181 -12.16 -24.58 -23.43
C VAL A 181 -12.14 -23.46 -24.46
N LYS A 182 -11.51 -22.34 -24.13
CA LYS A 182 -11.42 -21.18 -25.02
C LYS A 182 -9.95 -20.76 -25.21
N THR A 183 -9.60 -20.45 -26.46
CA THR A 183 -8.28 -19.89 -26.79
C THR A 183 -8.43 -18.44 -27.24
N PHE A 184 -7.70 -17.56 -26.59
CA PHE A 184 -7.67 -16.13 -26.89
C PHE A 184 -6.34 -15.77 -27.52
N ASN A 185 -6.38 -15.23 -28.74
CA ASN A 185 -5.20 -14.67 -29.41
C ASN A 185 -5.17 -13.17 -29.13
N ILE A 186 -4.23 -12.72 -28.34
CA ILE A 186 -4.16 -11.37 -27.80
C ILE A 186 -2.87 -10.71 -28.29
N ILE A 187 -2.94 -9.43 -28.62
CA ILE A 187 -1.74 -8.61 -28.83
C ILE A 187 -1.46 -7.90 -27.51
N ARG A 188 -0.28 -8.11 -26.92
CA ARG A 188 0.14 -7.40 -25.73
C ARG A 188 0.16 -5.89 -26.00
N GLU A 189 -0.33 -5.12 -25.07
CA GLU A 189 -0.28 -3.66 -25.13
C GLU A 189 0.57 -3.13 -23.95
N LYS A 190 0.94 -1.86 -24.01
CA LYS A 190 1.45 -1.13 -22.86
C LYS A 190 0.29 -0.87 -21.91
N ILE A 191 0.25 -1.59 -20.82
CA ILE A 191 -0.76 -1.47 -19.78
C ILE A 191 -0.36 -0.32 -18.85
N LYS A 192 -1.30 0.57 -18.59
CA LYS A 192 -1.19 1.64 -17.59
C LYS A 192 -2.12 1.32 -16.44
N VAL A 193 -1.54 1.12 -15.26
CA VAL A 193 -2.31 0.95 -14.04
C VAL A 193 -2.66 2.35 -13.52
N ASP A 194 -3.94 2.71 -13.59
CA ASP A 194 -4.40 4.02 -13.11
C ASP A 194 -4.27 4.07 -11.58
N PRO A 195 -3.48 5.00 -11.03
CA PRO A 195 -3.34 5.15 -9.59
C PRO A 195 -4.59 5.69 -8.91
N VAL A 196 -5.52 6.30 -9.66
CA VAL A 196 -6.84 6.74 -9.20
C VAL A 196 -7.87 5.73 -9.68
N SER A 197 -8.19 4.74 -8.85
CA SER A 197 -9.13 3.66 -9.21
C SER A 197 -10.56 4.14 -9.42
N TYR A 198 -10.93 5.24 -8.75
CA TYR A 198 -12.25 5.84 -8.88
C TYR A 198 -12.24 7.33 -8.53
N TYR A 199 -12.99 8.12 -9.26
CA TYR A 199 -13.45 9.43 -8.83
C TYR A 199 -14.89 9.68 -9.34
N GLY A 200 -15.65 10.42 -8.53
CA GLY A 200 -17.05 10.72 -8.84
C GLY A 200 -17.70 11.54 -7.74
N VAL A 201 -18.98 11.87 -7.94
CA VAL A 201 -19.77 12.56 -6.91
C VAL A 201 -20.49 11.52 -6.07
N THR A 202 -20.39 11.65 -4.75
CA THR A 202 -21.09 10.79 -3.78
C THR A 202 -21.75 11.65 -2.71
N HIS A 203 -22.76 11.11 -2.01
CA HIS A 203 -23.49 11.82 -0.96
C HIS A 203 -23.88 13.25 -1.38
N GLU A 204 -24.48 13.37 -2.59
CA GLU A 204 -25.06 14.56 -3.21
C GLU A 204 -24.09 15.73 -3.51
N ASN A 205 -23.06 15.97 -2.70
CA ASN A 205 -22.22 17.16 -2.79
C ASN A 205 -20.72 16.92 -2.54
N ILE A 206 -20.29 15.67 -2.40
CA ILE A 206 -18.89 15.30 -2.18
C ILE A 206 -18.28 14.82 -3.49
N GLY A 207 -17.23 15.51 -3.94
CA GLY A 207 -16.29 14.99 -4.93
C GLY A 207 -15.34 14.01 -4.25
N TYR A 208 -15.41 12.74 -4.61
CA TYR A 208 -14.62 11.67 -4.05
C TYR A 208 -13.53 11.23 -5.01
N ILE A 209 -12.31 11.02 -4.50
CA ILE A 209 -11.14 10.56 -5.25
C ILE A 209 -10.47 9.43 -4.47
N ALA A 210 -10.45 8.21 -5.02
CA ALA A 210 -9.71 7.09 -4.47
C ALA A 210 -8.33 7.02 -5.12
N LEU A 211 -7.28 7.15 -4.32
CA LEU A 211 -5.89 7.06 -4.76
C LEU A 211 -5.25 5.82 -4.13
N ASP A 212 -4.95 4.80 -4.94
CA ASP A 212 -4.49 3.49 -4.48
C ASP A 212 -2.97 3.38 -4.35
N THR A 213 -2.22 4.20 -5.11
CA THR A 213 -0.75 4.16 -5.11
C THR A 213 -0.15 5.51 -5.54
N TYR A 214 1.14 5.69 -5.24
CA TYR A 214 1.92 6.86 -5.64
C TYR A 214 2.97 6.46 -6.69
N ASN A 215 2.63 6.55 -7.96
CA ASN A 215 3.52 6.39 -9.11
C ASN A 215 3.73 7.72 -9.86
N GLU A 216 4.43 7.71 -10.98
CA GLU A 216 4.72 8.90 -11.79
C GLU A 216 3.45 9.60 -12.34
N HIS A 217 2.32 8.88 -12.45
CA HIS A 217 1.07 9.39 -12.98
C HIS A 217 0.12 9.91 -11.90
N SER A 218 0.36 9.60 -10.63
CA SER A 218 -0.59 9.84 -9.54
C SER A 218 -0.97 11.30 -9.38
N ALA A 219 -0.02 12.22 -9.39
CA ALA A 219 -0.31 13.64 -9.27
C ALA A 219 -1.12 14.17 -10.46
N ALA A 220 -0.78 13.76 -11.68
CA ALA A 220 -1.51 14.18 -12.88
C ALA A 220 -2.97 13.67 -12.86
N ASN A 221 -3.19 12.41 -12.43
CA ASN A 221 -4.52 11.82 -12.40
C ASN A 221 -5.39 12.39 -11.27
N VAL A 222 -4.82 12.63 -10.08
CA VAL A 222 -5.52 13.35 -9.00
C VAL A 222 -5.88 14.77 -9.44
N LYS A 223 -4.96 15.49 -10.10
CA LYS A 223 -5.24 16.83 -10.63
C LYS A 223 -6.38 16.82 -11.65
N LYS A 224 -6.37 15.86 -12.58
CA LYS A 224 -7.43 15.68 -13.55
C LYS A 224 -8.77 15.44 -12.86
N ALA A 225 -8.84 14.47 -11.95
CA ALA A 225 -10.03 14.14 -11.18
C ALA A 225 -10.57 15.35 -10.40
N LEU A 226 -9.70 16.09 -9.71
CA LEU A 226 -10.07 17.29 -8.96
C LEU A 226 -10.63 18.39 -9.86
N LEU A 227 -10.00 18.65 -11.02
CA LEU A 227 -10.49 19.65 -11.96
C LEU A 227 -11.84 19.27 -12.54
N GLU A 228 -12.05 18.01 -12.94
CA GLU A 228 -13.32 17.52 -13.45
C GLU A 228 -14.44 17.61 -12.41
N LEU A 229 -14.17 17.17 -11.17
CA LEU A 229 -15.15 17.26 -10.07
C LEU A 229 -15.55 18.71 -9.78
N LYS A 230 -14.62 19.67 -9.86
CA LYS A 230 -14.88 21.09 -9.67
C LYS A 230 -15.74 21.72 -10.76
N THR A 231 -15.87 21.10 -11.92
CA THR A 231 -16.81 21.59 -12.96
C THR A 231 -18.27 21.33 -12.59
N ASN A 232 -18.52 20.39 -11.69
CA ASN A 232 -19.87 20.11 -11.21
C ASN A 232 -20.25 21.06 -10.05
N PRO A 233 -21.23 21.97 -10.26
CA PRO A 233 -21.61 22.95 -9.25
C PRO A 233 -22.23 22.34 -7.98
N ALA A 234 -22.65 21.07 -8.03
CA ALA A 234 -23.12 20.35 -6.85
C ALA A 234 -21.98 19.98 -5.89
N VAL A 235 -20.73 19.83 -6.38
CA VAL A 235 -19.58 19.49 -5.55
C VAL A 235 -19.20 20.68 -4.66
N LYS A 236 -19.32 20.50 -3.36
CA LYS A 236 -19.01 21.51 -2.33
C LYS A 236 -17.78 21.13 -1.50
N TYR A 237 -17.44 19.86 -1.45
CA TYR A 237 -16.44 19.25 -0.61
C TYR A 237 -15.65 18.22 -1.39
N ILE A 238 -14.38 18.00 -1.01
CA ILE A 238 -13.54 16.94 -1.57
C ILE A 238 -13.18 15.94 -0.48
N VAL A 239 -13.27 14.67 -0.83
CA VAL A 239 -12.72 13.55 -0.07
C VAL A 239 -11.62 12.91 -0.89
N LEU A 240 -10.40 12.87 -0.34
CA LEU A 240 -9.27 12.11 -0.87
C LEU A 240 -9.14 10.83 -0.03
N ASP A 241 -9.44 9.69 -0.62
CA ASP A 241 -9.35 8.40 0.05
C ASP A 241 -7.98 7.78 -0.19
N LEU A 242 -7.24 7.57 0.90
CA LEU A 242 -5.91 6.94 0.96
C LEU A 242 -5.95 5.63 1.73
N ARG A 243 -7.11 5.07 2.01
CA ARG A 243 -7.24 3.79 2.72
C ARG A 243 -6.67 2.67 1.86
N GLY A 244 -5.90 1.77 2.49
CA GLY A 244 -5.20 0.68 1.80
C GLY A 244 -4.03 1.12 0.91
N ASN A 245 -3.72 2.42 0.82
CA ASN A 245 -2.63 2.94 0.00
C ASN A 245 -1.27 2.81 0.70
N GLY A 246 -0.45 1.87 0.24
CA GLY A 246 0.90 1.62 0.78
C GLY A 246 1.95 2.70 0.47
N GLY A 247 1.58 3.76 -0.25
CA GLY A 247 2.49 4.84 -0.64
C GLY A 247 3.10 4.66 -2.03
N GLY A 248 4.37 5.04 -2.18
CA GLY A 248 5.13 5.02 -3.44
C GLY A 248 6.03 6.24 -3.56
N LEU A 249 6.01 6.94 -4.70
CA LEU A 249 6.90 8.05 -4.99
C LEU A 249 6.64 9.27 -4.10
N LEU A 250 7.69 9.72 -3.41
CA LEU A 250 7.67 10.87 -2.52
C LEU A 250 7.32 12.17 -3.27
N GLU A 251 7.85 12.34 -4.46
CA GLU A 251 7.62 13.50 -5.32
C GLU A 251 6.14 13.67 -5.66
N SER A 252 5.45 12.55 -5.95
CA SER A 252 4.00 12.57 -6.23
C SER A 252 3.18 13.02 -5.02
N ALA A 253 3.58 12.63 -3.80
CA ALA A 253 2.93 13.11 -2.57
C ALA A 253 3.08 14.62 -2.40
N ILE A 254 4.30 15.16 -2.65
CA ILE A 254 4.56 16.61 -2.57
C ILE A 254 3.70 17.38 -3.58
N GLN A 255 3.59 16.87 -4.81
CA GLN A 255 2.78 17.48 -5.86
C GLN A 255 1.28 17.45 -5.51
N ILE A 256 0.78 16.34 -4.94
CA ILE A 256 -0.62 16.22 -4.52
C ILE A 256 -0.93 17.17 -3.36
N VAL A 257 -0.09 17.25 -2.33
CA VAL A 257 -0.22 18.27 -1.27
C VAL A 257 -0.22 19.67 -1.85
N GLY A 258 0.67 19.94 -2.83
CA GLY A 258 0.77 21.22 -3.52
C GLY A 258 -0.49 21.67 -4.27
N MET A 259 -1.41 20.77 -4.58
CA MET A 259 -2.71 21.14 -5.17
C MET A 259 -3.60 21.92 -4.22
N PHE A 260 -3.40 21.74 -2.90
CA PHE A 260 -4.29 22.24 -1.86
C PHE A 260 -3.65 23.31 -0.96
N VAL A 261 -2.37 23.58 -1.10
CA VAL A 261 -1.65 24.56 -0.26
C VAL A 261 -0.86 25.54 -1.13
N PRO A 262 -0.55 26.76 -0.65
CA PRO A 262 0.22 27.75 -1.41
C PRO A 262 1.58 27.23 -1.87
N LYS A 263 2.04 27.66 -3.03
CA LYS A 263 3.38 27.41 -3.53
C LYS A 263 4.46 27.83 -2.52
N GLY A 264 5.51 27.02 -2.39
CA GLY A 264 6.60 27.23 -1.45
C GLY A 264 6.32 26.74 -0.03
N THR A 265 5.14 26.10 0.23
CA THR A 265 4.81 25.50 1.51
C THR A 265 5.70 24.29 1.77
N GLN A 266 6.28 24.20 2.96
CA GLN A 266 7.06 23.02 3.38
C GLN A 266 6.14 21.84 3.62
N VAL A 267 6.43 20.72 2.95
CA VAL A 267 5.67 19.45 3.05
C VAL A 267 6.35 18.48 3.99
N LEU A 268 7.68 18.35 3.88
CA LEU A 268 8.46 17.48 4.77
C LEU A 268 9.94 17.89 4.79
N GLN A 269 10.65 17.34 5.76
CA GLN A 269 12.12 17.37 5.85
C GLN A 269 12.62 15.92 5.98
N THR A 270 13.70 15.57 5.26
CA THR A 270 14.41 14.30 5.49
C THR A 270 15.68 14.55 6.32
N ARG A 271 16.05 13.56 7.14
CA ARG A 271 17.30 13.52 7.90
C ARG A 271 17.89 12.13 7.80
N GLY A 272 19.10 12.03 7.27
CA GLY A 272 19.82 10.77 7.10
C GLY A 272 21.18 10.78 7.78
N LYS A 273 22.00 9.79 7.47
CA LYS A 273 23.34 9.63 8.03
C LYS A 273 24.31 10.71 7.53
N THR A 274 24.11 11.18 6.31
CA THR A 274 24.96 12.19 5.69
C THR A 274 24.16 13.46 5.41
N LYS A 275 24.85 14.61 5.26
CA LYS A 275 24.22 15.89 4.91
C LYS A 275 23.52 15.85 3.54
N GLN A 276 23.89 14.92 2.67
CA GLN A 276 23.26 14.77 1.34
C GLN A 276 21.82 14.25 1.43
N GLU A 277 21.49 13.51 2.50
CA GLU A 277 20.14 13.04 2.77
C GLU A 277 19.30 14.03 3.59
N GLU A 278 19.89 15.15 4.05
CA GLU A 278 19.16 16.23 4.71
C GLU A 278 18.57 17.19 3.69
N ARG A 279 17.26 17.10 3.45
CA ARG A 279 16.55 17.92 2.47
C ARG A 279 15.25 18.48 3.03
N ASN A 280 14.93 19.70 2.61
CA ASN A 280 13.62 20.31 2.84
C ASN A 280 12.83 20.30 1.55
N TYR A 281 11.69 19.67 1.55
CA TYR A 281 10.81 19.55 0.40
C TYR A 281 9.67 20.54 0.54
N LYS A 282 9.48 21.35 -0.51
CA LYS A 282 8.44 22.38 -0.59
C LYS A 282 7.64 22.19 -1.87
N THR A 283 6.40 22.66 -1.85
CA THR A 283 5.56 22.69 -3.05
C THR A 283 6.15 23.64 -4.10
N THR A 284 6.13 23.24 -5.37
CA THR A 284 6.73 23.98 -6.50
C THR A 284 5.70 24.62 -7.41
N ASP A 285 4.51 24.03 -7.49
CA ASP A 285 3.47 24.42 -8.42
C ASP A 285 2.46 25.37 -7.77
N GLU A 286 1.72 26.10 -8.59
CA GLU A 286 0.56 26.85 -8.13
C GLU A 286 -0.55 25.88 -7.71
N PRO A 287 -1.26 26.14 -6.60
CA PRO A 287 -2.31 25.28 -6.12
C PRO A 287 -3.50 25.21 -7.09
N VAL A 288 -4.21 24.09 -7.08
CA VAL A 288 -5.49 23.95 -7.80
C VAL A 288 -6.62 24.58 -7.00
N ASP A 289 -6.64 24.36 -5.68
CA ASP A 289 -7.63 24.94 -4.79
C ASP A 289 -7.17 24.94 -3.34
N THR A 290 -7.04 26.12 -2.77
CA THR A 290 -6.65 26.30 -1.35
C THR A 290 -7.84 26.44 -0.41
N GLU A 291 -9.08 26.50 -0.92
CA GLU A 291 -10.25 26.89 -0.14
C GLU A 291 -11.30 25.79 -0.01
N ILE A 292 -11.50 24.95 -1.06
CA ILE A 292 -12.52 23.89 -1.02
C ILE A 292 -12.31 23.01 0.23
N PRO A 293 -13.33 22.79 1.07
CA PRO A 293 -13.18 21.93 2.25
C PRO A 293 -12.75 20.51 1.84
N LEU A 294 -11.75 19.99 2.53
CA LEU A 294 -11.05 18.75 2.20
C LEU A 294 -11.04 17.80 3.39
N ALA A 295 -11.40 16.56 3.15
CA ALA A 295 -11.19 15.46 4.07
C ALA A 295 -10.24 14.42 3.46
N VAL A 296 -9.43 13.79 4.28
CA VAL A 296 -8.54 12.69 3.89
C VAL A 296 -8.92 11.46 4.69
N LEU A 297 -9.23 10.35 4.00
CA LEU A 297 -9.54 9.08 4.64
C LEU A 297 -8.28 8.22 4.75
N VAL A 298 -8.08 7.64 5.93
CA VAL A 298 -6.91 6.79 6.24
C VAL A 298 -7.31 5.55 7.01
N ASP A 299 -6.49 4.50 6.92
CA ASP A 299 -6.61 3.27 7.70
C ASP A 299 -5.23 2.64 7.98
N GLY A 300 -5.20 1.47 8.62
CA GLY A 300 -3.95 0.75 8.91
C GLY A 300 -3.13 0.33 7.68
N GLY A 301 -3.70 0.35 6.49
CA GLY A 301 -3.01 0.13 5.22
C GLY A 301 -2.41 1.39 4.60
N THR A 302 -2.79 2.58 5.10
CA THR A 302 -2.25 3.87 4.64
C THR A 302 -0.81 4.02 5.13
N ALA A 303 0.18 4.05 4.22
CA ALA A 303 1.60 4.05 4.59
C ALA A 303 2.45 5.02 3.75
N SER A 304 3.62 5.43 4.28
CA SER A 304 4.69 6.13 3.55
C SER A 304 4.22 7.41 2.85
N ALA A 305 4.27 7.51 1.50
CA ALA A 305 3.85 8.68 0.71
C ALA A 305 2.38 9.08 0.98
N ALA A 306 1.50 8.12 1.25
CA ALA A 306 0.12 8.37 1.65
C ALA A 306 0.05 9.04 3.04
N GLU A 307 0.92 8.63 3.98
CA GLU A 307 1.04 9.27 5.29
C GLU A 307 1.66 10.68 5.20
N ILE A 308 2.59 10.91 4.26
CA ILE A 308 3.11 12.25 3.97
C ILE A 308 1.96 13.16 3.54
N THR A 309 1.12 12.70 2.62
CA THR A 309 -0.03 13.49 2.13
C THR A 309 -1.02 13.77 3.25
N ALA A 310 -1.49 12.75 3.96
CA ALA A 310 -2.45 12.90 5.05
C ALA A 310 -1.90 13.77 6.19
N GLY A 311 -0.68 13.46 6.64
CA GLY A 311 -0.04 14.14 7.76
C GLY A 311 0.35 15.58 7.45
N ALA A 312 0.84 15.88 6.25
CA ALA A 312 1.13 17.25 5.85
C ALA A 312 -0.13 18.11 5.77
N LEU A 313 -1.21 17.59 5.17
CA LEU A 313 -2.50 18.30 5.10
C LEU A 313 -3.13 18.48 6.50
N GLN A 314 -2.95 17.51 7.41
CA GLN A 314 -3.37 17.63 8.81
C GLN A 314 -2.55 18.70 9.56
N ASP A 315 -1.22 18.65 9.47
CA ASP A 315 -0.32 19.57 10.18
C ASP A 315 -0.44 21.01 9.70
N LEU A 316 -0.79 21.20 8.43
CA LEU A 316 -1.05 22.52 7.82
C LEU A 316 -2.49 23.01 8.07
N ASP A 317 -3.32 22.25 8.80
CA ASP A 317 -4.74 22.52 9.02
C ASP A 317 -5.52 22.76 7.72
N ARG A 318 -5.13 22.04 6.66
CA ARG A 318 -5.78 22.13 5.34
C ARG A 318 -6.88 21.10 5.15
N ALA A 319 -6.76 19.95 5.79
CA ALA A 319 -7.75 18.88 5.73
C ALA A 319 -8.06 18.31 7.12
N VAL A 320 -9.27 17.77 7.26
CA VAL A 320 -9.63 16.91 8.38
C VAL A 320 -9.33 15.47 7.99
N VAL A 321 -8.61 14.74 8.83
CA VAL A 321 -8.28 13.32 8.62
C VAL A 321 -9.30 12.44 9.35
N LEU A 322 -9.91 11.50 8.64
CA LEU A 322 -10.91 10.56 9.18
C LEU A 322 -10.50 9.11 8.96
N GLY A 323 -10.95 8.23 9.83
CA GLY A 323 -10.76 6.79 9.71
C GLY A 323 -10.09 6.18 10.92
N SER A 324 -9.23 5.19 10.72
CA SER A 324 -8.40 4.59 11.75
C SER A 324 -6.93 5.01 11.59
N ARG A 325 -6.13 4.75 12.64
CA ARG A 325 -4.69 5.09 12.66
C ARG A 325 -3.95 4.47 11.47
N SER A 326 -3.06 5.23 10.83
CA SER A 326 -2.25 4.79 9.70
C SER A 326 -1.09 3.85 10.13
N PHE A 327 -0.38 3.30 9.17
CA PHE A 327 0.65 2.27 9.36
C PHE A 327 1.85 2.73 10.20
N GLY A 328 2.36 3.96 9.99
CA GLY A 328 3.52 4.48 10.71
C GLY A 328 4.87 4.19 10.05
N LYS A 329 4.98 4.34 8.72
CA LYS A 329 6.25 4.23 7.99
C LYS A 329 6.84 5.62 7.73
N GLY A 330 7.78 6.03 8.57
CA GLY A 330 8.51 7.31 8.49
C GLY A 330 9.92 7.21 7.87
N LEU A 331 10.18 6.19 7.04
CA LEU A 331 11.47 5.89 6.42
C LEU A 331 11.43 6.18 4.92
N VAL A 332 12.56 6.69 4.39
CA VAL A 332 12.76 6.95 2.96
C VAL A 332 13.80 5.99 2.40
N GLN A 333 13.44 5.29 1.34
CA GLN A 333 14.33 4.43 0.59
C GLN A 333 14.88 5.16 -0.64
N ALA A 334 16.13 4.82 -1.02
CA ALA A 334 16.73 5.17 -2.30
C ALA A 334 17.16 3.90 -3.03
N THR A 335 16.98 3.89 -4.35
CA THR A 335 17.44 2.78 -5.19
C THR A 335 18.84 3.09 -5.72
N ARG A 336 19.75 2.12 -5.65
CA ARG A 336 21.12 2.18 -6.14
C ARG A 336 21.34 1.05 -7.15
N GLN A 337 22.05 1.38 -8.24
CA GLN A 337 22.48 0.36 -9.19
C GLN A 337 23.59 -0.50 -8.58
N LEU A 338 23.47 -1.81 -8.76
CA LEU A 338 24.51 -2.79 -8.47
C LEU A 338 25.06 -3.39 -9.78
N PRO A 339 26.22 -4.08 -9.73
CA PRO A 339 26.70 -4.82 -10.87
C PRO A 339 25.68 -5.84 -11.41
N PHE A 340 25.80 -6.19 -12.69
CA PHE A 340 24.95 -7.19 -13.36
C PHE A 340 23.45 -6.85 -13.36
N ASP A 341 23.11 -5.56 -13.54
CA ASP A 341 21.74 -5.03 -13.65
C ASP A 341 20.85 -5.28 -12.42
N ALA A 342 21.44 -5.68 -11.30
CA ALA A 342 20.74 -5.77 -10.02
C ALA A 342 20.54 -4.38 -9.39
N LEU A 343 19.56 -4.25 -8.48
CA LEU A 343 19.30 -3.03 -7.73
C LEU A 343 19.40 -3.28 -6.24
N PHE A 344 19.73 -2.22 -5.52
CA PHE A 344 19.72 -2.15 -4.06
C PHE A 344 18.82 -1.02 -3.62
N LYS A 345 17.69 -1.36 -3.01
CA LYS A 345 16.77 -0.42 -2.37
C LYS A 345 17.17 -0.35 -0.91
N VAL A 346 17.59 0.81 -0.45
CA VAL A 346 18.15 0.99 0.89
C VAL A 346 17.49 2.16 1.62
N THR A 347 17.20 1.98 2.91
CA THR A 347 16.74 3.05 3.78
C THR A 347 17.86 4.04 4.04
N VAL A 348 17.69 5.28 3.57
CA VAL A 348 18.73 6.32 3.64
C VAL A 348 18.41 7.43 4.64
N SER A 349 17.13 7.68 4.96
CA SER A 349 16.74 8.75 5.87
C SER A 349 15.38 8.50 6.54
N LYS A 350 15.12 9.25 7.61
CA LYS A 350 13.81 9.42 8.24
C LYS A 350 13.19 10.72 7.74
N TYR A 351 11.86 10.79 7.64
CA TYR A 351 11.19 12.03 7.26
C TYR A 351 10.34 12.60 8.39
N TYR A 352 10.23 13.91 8.39
CA TYR A 352 9.52 14.73 9.38
C TYR A 352 8.53 15.61 8.63
N ILE A 353 7.25 15.53 8.98
CA ILE A 353 6.17 16.30 8.37
C ILE A 353 6.10 17.74 8.95
N PRO A 354 5.24 18.65 8.46
CA PRO A 354 5.35 20.09 8.75
C PRO A 354 5.41 20.48 10.22
N SER A 355 4.75 19.78 11.13
CA SER A 355 4.85 20.03 12.58
C SER A 355 6.22 19.67 13.18
N GLY A 356 7.10 19.02 12.41
CA GLY A 356 8.39 18.51 12.85
C GLY A 356 8.33 17.10 13.45
N ARG A 357 7.18 16.46 13.48
CA ARG A 357 7.02 15.10 14.01
C ARG A 357 7.52 14.03 13.04
N LEU A 358 8.18 13.02 13.59
CA LEU A 358 8.46 11.75 12.95
C LEU A 358 7.26 10.82 13.20
N ILE A 359 6.75 10.18 12.17
CA ILE A 359 5.59 9.28 12.28
C ILE A 359 5.97 7.81 12.42
N GLN A 360 7.26 7.47 12.34
CA GLN A 360 7.76 6.09 12.40
C GLN A 360 7.31 5.39 13.69
N GLU A 361 6.59 4.27 13.54
CA GLU A 361 6.11 3.47 14.67
C GLU A 361 7.18 2.53 15.20
N ILE A 362 7.84 1.79 14.32
CA ILE A 362 8.76 0.71 14.68
C ILE A 362 10.19 1.22 14.62
N ASP A 363 10.93 1.09 15.72
CA ASP A 363 12.37 1.39 15.78
C ASP A 363 13.18 0.10 15.51
N TYR A 364 13.57 -0.08 14.26
CA TYR A 364 14.37 -1.21 13.82
C TYR A 364 15.82 -1.19 14.35
N SER A 365 16.31 -0.03 14.78
CA SER A 365 17.68 0.12 15.31
C SER A 365 17.84 -0.38 16.75
N HIS A 366 16.73 -0.53 17.48
CA HIS A 366 16.72 -1.03 18.85
C HIS A 366 15.77 -2.22 18.95
N LYS A 367 16.34 -3.36 19.35
CA LYS A 367 15.58 -4.61 19.56
C LYS A 367 15.34 -4.84 21.06
N ASP A 368 14.29 -5.55 21.40
CA ASP A 368 14.02 -6.05 22.74
C ASP A 368 14.90 -7.28 23.09
N GLU A 369 14.75 -7.83 24.29
CA GLU A 369 15.51 -9.01 24.73
C GLU A 369 15.20 -10.28 23.89
N ALA A 370 14.06 -10.33 23.23
CA ALA A 370 13.66 -11.42 22.33
C ALA A 370 14.12 -11.17 20.87
N GLY A 371 14.77 -10.03 20.58
CA GLY A 371 15.24 -9.66 19.25
C GLY A 371 14.21 -8.95 18.37
N ASN A 372 13.03 -8.62 18.89
CA ASN A 372 12.02 -7.90 18.13
C ASN A 372 12.28 -6.39 18.14
N PRO A 373 12.00 -5.67 17.02
CA PRO A 373 12.09 -4.22 16.98
C PRO A 373 11.14 -3.56 18.00
N LYS A 374 11.56 -2.44 18.57
CA LYS A 374 10.75 -1.70 19.55
C LYS A 374 9.66 -0.90 18.89
N HIS A 375 8.46 -0.92 19.47
CA HIS A 375 7.33 -0.10 19.05
C HIS A 375 7.26 1.21 19.86
N THR A 376 6.86 2.30 19.21
CA THR A 376 6.55 3.55 19.89
C THR A 376 5.25 3.39 20.69
N VAL A 377 5.30 3.61 22.01
CA VAL A 377 4.11 3.51 22.87
C VAL A 377 3.42 4.85 22.94
N ASP A 378 2.08 4.85 22.76
CA ASP A 378 1.24 6.07 22.74
C ASP A 378 1.42 6.96 23.97
N THR A 379 1.70 6.37 25.14
CA THR A 379 1.89 7.10 26.40
C THR A 379 3.20 7.88 26.45
N THR A 380 4.19 7.48 25.64
CA THR A 380 5.50 8.14 25.54
C THR A 380 5.65 8.96 24.26
N ALA A 381 4.63 9.01 23.41
CA ALA A 381 4.65 9.74 22.15
C ALA A 381 4.85 11.24 22.38
N GLN A 382 5.82 11.82 21.68
CA GLN A 382 6.11 13.24 21.75
C GLN A 382 4.96 14.07 21.17
N GLN A 383 4.60 15.16 21.85
CA GLN A 383 3.53 16.08 21.45
C GLN A 383 4.05 17.14 20.49
N TYR A 384 3.27 17.41 19.46
CA TYR A 384 3.51 18.45 18.46
C TYR A 384 2.23 19.24 18.22
N TYR A 385 2.31 20.34 17.47
CA TYR A 385 1.18 21.19 17.18
C TYR A 385 1.10 21.49 15.68
N THR A 386 -0.12 21.49 15.16
CA THR A 386 -0.42 21.91 13.79
C THR A 386 -0.24 23.43 13.63
N ALA A 387 -0.36 23.94 12.42
CA ALA A 387 -0.25 25.38 12.11
C ALA A 387 -1.22 26.24 12.92
N HIS A 388 -2.43 25.74 13.26
CA HIS A 388 -3.42 26.42 14.07
C HIS A 388 -3.42 26.00 15.55
N GLY A 389 -2.40 25.25 15.99
CA GLY A 389 -2.22 24.88 17.40
C GLY A 389 -3.04 23.67 17.87
N ARG A 390 -3.51 22.80 16.97
CA ARG A 390 -4.11 21.51 17.35
C ARG A 390 -3.01 20.56 17.81
N LEU A 391 -3.28 19.81 18.87
CA LEU A 391 -2.35 18.78 19.37
C LEU A 391 -2.32 17.58 18.44
N VAL A 392 -1.12 17.17 18.03
CA VAL A 392 -0.85 15.95 17.27
C VAL A 392 0.32 15.20 17.90
N LYS A 393 0.37 13.87 17.73
CA LYS A 393 1.41 13.02 18.31
C LYS A 393 2.43 12.59 17.26
N GLY A 394 3.69 12.45 17.66
CA GLY A 394 4.75 11.81 16.88
C GLY A 394 4.88 10.34 17.24
N GLY A 395 5.36 9.53 16.30
CA GLY A 395 5.40 8.08 16.41
C GLY A 395 4.05 7.40 16.16
N GLY A 396 4.08 6.17 15.68
CA GLY A 396 2.87 5.36 15.51
C GLY A 396 1.90 5.83 14.42
N GLY A 397 2.39 6.40 13.32
CA GLY A 397 1.57 6.82 12.18
C GLY A 397 0.78 8.11 12.40
N ILE A 398 -0.20 8.33 11.51
CA ILE A 398 -1.12 9.46 11.56
C ILE A 398 -2.36 9.05 12.35
N THR A 399 -2.63 9.74 13.45
CA THR A 399 -3.87 9.59 14.20
C THR A 399 -4.93 10.50 13.56
N PRO A 400 -6.08 9.96 13.15
CA PRO A 400 -7.16 10.75 12.57
C PRO A 400 -7.71 11.82 13.53
N ASP A 401 -8.21 12.93 12.98
CA ASP A 401 -8.94 13.95 13.73
C ASP A 401 -10.34 13.45 14.17
N ILE A 402 -10.93 12.60 13.33
CA ILE A 402 -12.17 11.88 13.62
C ILE A 402 -11.92 10.39 13.46
N VAL A 403 -11.90 9.68 14.58
CA VAL A 403 -11.74 8.22 14.56
C VAL A 403 -13.06 7.57 14.15
N VAL A 404 -12.99 6.75 13.12
CA VAL A 404 -14.09 5.87 12.67
C VAL A 404 -13.52 4.47 12.60
N GLU A 405 -13.80 3.67 13.61
CA GLU A 405 -13.29 2.30 13.66
C GLU A 405 -13.84 1.49 12.49
N PRO A 406 -12.98 0.71 11.81
CA PRO A 406 -13.45 -0.23 10.80
C PRO A 406 -14.43 -1.21 11.44
N GLY A 407 -15.51 -1.54 10.75
CA GLY A 407 -16.39 -2.62 11.19
C GLY A 407 -15.58 -3.91 11.36
N LYS A 408 -15.84 -4.67 12.41
CA LYS A 408 -15.24 -5.98 12.56
C LYS A 408 -15.91 -6.91 11.56
N ALA A 409 -15.19 -7.33 10.53
CA ALA A 409 -15.65 -8.42 9.68
C ALA A 409 -15.78 -9.70 10.52
N SER A 410 -16.87 -10.43 10.31
CA SER A 410 -17.03 -11.73 10.97
C SER A 410 -15.96 -12.72 10.49
N ARG A 411 -15.56 -13.64 11.36
CA ARG A 411 -14.66 -14.74 10.96
C ARG A 411 -15.23 -15.57 9.84
N LEU A 412 -16.55 -15.78 9.84
CA LEU A 412 -17.25 -16.46 8.76
C LEU A 412 -17.06 -15.74 7.42
N ALA A 413 -17.24 -14.40 7.39
CA ALA A 413 -16.99 -13.60 6.19
C ALA A 413 -15.52 -13.70 5.73
N TYR A 414 -14.57 -13.70 6.67
CA TYR A 414 -13.16 -13.93 6.35
C TYR A 414 -12.93 -15.30 5.71
N ASN A 415 -13.50 -16.38 6.25
CA ASN A 415 -13.37 -17.74 5.70
C ASN A 415 -14.01 -17.85 4.29
N ILE A 416 -15.15 -17.18 4.07
CA ILE A 416 -15.80 -17.11 2.73
C ILE A 416 -14.85 -16.48 1.70
N VAL A 417 -14.12 -15.41 2.07
CA VAL A 417 -13.13 -14.75 1.19
C VAL A 417 -11.90 -15.62 1.01
N ARG A 418 -11.32 -16.14 2.10
CA ARG A 418 -10.12 -17.00 2.08
C ARG A 418 -10.26 -18.18 1.13
N ASP A 419 -11.41 -18.82 1.16
CA ASP A 419 -11.70 -20.03 0.38
C ASP A 419 -12.39 -19.72 -0.96
N ASN A 420 -12.50 -18.43 -1.33
CA ASN A 420 -13.06 -17.91 -2.58
C ASN A 420 -14.55 -18.26 -2.85
N TRP A 421 -15.34 -18.58 -1.84
CA TRP A 421 -16.76 -18.92 -2.03
C TRP A 421 -17.58 -17.80 -2.66
N ALA A 422 -17.36 -16.56 -2.22
CA ALA A 422 -18.03 -15.39 -2.81
C ALA A 422 -17.63 -15.16 -4.27
N PHE A 423 -16.34 -15.33 -4.60
CA PHE A 423 -15.83 -15.22 -5.97
C PHE A 423 -16.41 -16.32 -6.87
N ASP A 424 -16.36 -17.58 -6.46
CA ASP A 424 -16.87 -18.71 -7.25
C ASP A 424 -18.38 -18.60 -7.48
N TYR A 425 -19.13 -18.13 -6.48
CA TYR A 425 -20.54 -17.83 -6.63
C TYR A 425 -20.78 -16.68 -7.62
N ALA A 426 -20.03 -15.60 -7.53
CA ALA A 426 -20.16 -14.49 -8.46
C ALA A 426 -19.88 -14.89 -9.92
N VAL A 427 -18.94 -15.80 -10.16
CA VAL A 427 -18.68 -16.40 -11.49
C VAL A 427 -19.86 -17.24 -11.95
N LYS A 428 -20.47 -18.08 -11.08
CA LYS A 428 -21.68 -18.81 -11.38
C LYS A 428 -22.83 -17.85 -11.72
N TYR A 429 -23.08 -16.91 -10.83
CA TYR A 429 -24.15 -15.91 -11.00
C TYR A 429 -24.03 -15.16 -12.34
N ALA A 430 -22.80 -14.70 -12.68
CA ALA A 430 -22.55 -14.02 -13.94
C ALA A 430 -22.72 -14.92 -15.19
N SER A 431 -22.59 -16.22 -15.05
CA SER A 431 -22.87 -17.16 -16.16
C SER A 431 -24.36 -17.33 -16.43
N GLU A 432 -25.19 -17.16 -15.41
CA GLU A 432 -26.65 -17.33 -15.46
C GLU A 432 -27.38 -16.01 -15.73
N HIS A 433 -26.74 -14.85 -15.43
CA HIS A 433 -27.33 -13.52 -15.54
C HIS A 433 -26.47 -12.63 -16.46
N PRO A 434 -26.78 -12.51 -17.77
CA PRO A 434 -25.98 -11.74 -18.71
C PRO A 434 -25.90 -10.24 -18.40
N THR A 435 -26.86 -9.69 -17.67
CA THR A 435 -26.93 -8.27 -17.26
C THR A 435 -27.45 -8.15 -15.84
N ILE A 436 -27.03 -7.07 -15.14
CA ILE A 436 -27.55 -6.67 -13.84
C ILE A 436 -27.91 -5.19 -13.83
N LEU A 437 -28.53 -4.71 -12.74
CA LEU A 437 -28.74 -3.28 -12.51
C LEU A 437 -27.41 -2.53 -12.43
N ALA A 438 -27.43 -1.21 -12.62
CA ALA A 438 -26.27 -0.35 -12.40
C ALA A 438 -25.69 -0.54 -10.99
N ALA A 439 -24.38 -0.33 -10.84
CA ALA A 439 -23.67 -0.63 -9.58
C ALA A 439 -24.25 0.11 -8.36
N GLU A 440 -24.74 1.32 -8.55
CA GLU A 440 -25.40 2.14 -7.53
C GLU A 440 -26.77 1.60 -7.08
N ASP A 441 -27.47 0.91 -7.98
CA ASP A 441 -28.83 0.40 -7.75
C ASP A 441 -28.86 -1.08 -7.37
N PHE A 442 -27.74 -1.80 -7.59
CA PHE A 442 -27.64 -3.23 -7.31
C PHE A 442 -27.71 -3.54 -5.82
N LYS A 443 -28.49 -4.54 -5.47
CA LYS A 443 -28.65 -5.03 -4.09
C LYS A 443 -28.68 -6.54 -4.07
N ILE A 444 -28.11 -7.13 -3.05
CA ILE A 444 -28.30 -8.54 -2.76
C ILE A 444 -29.73 -8.73 -2.24
N THR A 445 -30.55 -9.43 -3.01
CA THR A 445 -31.92 -9.79 -2.62
C THR A 445 -31.91 -11.06 -1.76
N ASP A 446 -33.05 -11.38 -1.12
CA ASP A 446 -33.22 -12.65 -0.40
C ASP A 446 -33.00 -13.86 -1.31
N GLU A 447 -33.39 -13.74 -2.58
CA GLU A 447 -33.20 -14.81 -3.57
C GLU A 447 -31.69 -15.04 -3.85
N ILE A 448 -30.91 -13.99 -4.11
CA ILE A 448 -29.46 -14.08 -4.33
C ILE A 448 -28.77 -14.63 -3.09
N PHE A 449 -29.15 -14.16 -1.90
CA PHE A 449 -28.55 -14.63 -0.65
C PHE A 449 -28.84 -16.11 -0.37
N ASN A 450 -30.09 -16.54 -0.58
CA ASN A 450 -30.49 -17.95 -0.40
C ASN A 450 -29.84 -18.88 -1.46
N ASP A 451 -29.69 -18.42 -2.72
CA ASP A 451 -28.95 -19.17 -3.74
C ASP A 451 -27.46 -19.30 -3.36
N PHE A 452 -26.86 -18.24 -2.79
CA PHE A 452 -25.52 -18.33 -2.25
C PHE A 452 -25.41 -19.33 -1.08
N LYS A 453 -26.35 -19.34 -0.15
CA LYS A 453 -26.38 -20.31 0.95
C LYS A 453 -26.44 -21.76 0.39
N ALA A 454 -27.28 -21.99 -0.61
CA ALA A 454 -27.39 -23.30 -1.27
C ALA A 454 -26.15 -23.67 -2.11
N PHE A 455 -25.37 -22.67 -2.56
CA PHE A 455 -24.14 -22.89 -3.31
C PHE A 455 -22.98 -23.36 -2.43
N ILE A 456 -22.95 -22.98 -1.16
CA ILE A 456 -21.91 -23.41 -0.22
C ILE A 456 -22.10 -24.91 0.08
N ASP A 457 -21.06 -25.70 -0.21
CA ASP A 457 -21.01 -27.13 0.12
C ASP A 457 -20.55 -27.26 1.60
N PRO A 458 -21.43 -27.67 2.51
CA PRO A 458 -21.11 -27.73 3.93
C PRO A 458 -20.03 -28.77 4.28
N ASP A 459 -19.79 -29.74 3.38
CA ASP A 459 -18.76 -30.78 3.57
C ASP A 459 -17.38 -30.28 3.14
N LYS A 460 -17.31 -29.19 2.38
CA LYS A 460 -16.06 -28.55 1.90
C LYS A 460 -15.75 -27.21 2.56
N PHE A 461 -16.76 -26.54 3.14
CA PHE A 461 -16.56 -25.25 3.77
C PHE A 461 -16.22 -25.41 5.25
N GLU A 462 -14.96 -25.26 5.56
CA GLU A 462 -14.47 -25.21 6.94
C GLU A 462 -14.37 -23.76 7.41
N TYR A 463 -14.99 -23.45 8.55
CA TYR A 463 -14.90 -22.14 9.18
C TYR A 463 -14.64 -22.23 10.69
N ASP A 464 -14.08 -21.15 11.23
CA ASP A 464 -13.64 -21.08 12.63
C ASP A 464 -14.83 -21.09 13.59
N LYS A 465 -15.02 -22.17 14.31
CA LYS A 465 -16.03 -22.35 15.36
C LYS A 465 -15.49 -21.91 16.72
N VAL A 466 -15.15 -20.63 16.85
CA VAL A 466 -14.39 -20.09 17.99
C VAL A 466 -15.10 -20.31 19.33
N CYS A 467 -16.44 -20.14 19.37
CA CYS A 467 -17.20 -20.36 20.61
C CYS A 467 -17.13 -21.82 21.08
N GLU A 468 -17.23 -22.79 20.18
CA GLU A 468 -17.13 -24.21 20.51
C GLU A 468 -15.72 -24.56 21.02
N THR A 469 -14.69 -24.07 20.32
CA THR A 469 -13.29 -24.31 20.71
C THR A 469 -12.98 -23.72 22.08
N SER A 470 -13.34 -22.46 22.31
CA SER A 470 -13.11 -21.77 23.59
C SER A 470 -13.87 -22.43 24.74
N LEU A 471 -15.10 -22.88 24.49
CA LEU A 471 -15.90 -23.61 25.49
C LEU A 471 -15.27 -24.96 25.85
N ALA A 472 -14.79 -25.70 24.86
CA ALA A 472 -14.09 -26.98 25.08
C ALA A 472 -12.78 -26.78 25.87
N GLU A 473 -12.01 -25.73 25.56
CA GLU A 473 -10.81 -25.37 26.32
C GLU A 473 -11.13 -24.98 27.78
N LEU A 474 -12.18 -24.17 27.98
CA LEU A 474 -12.63 -23.80 29.32
C LEU A 474 -13.10 -25.01 30.13
N LYS A 475 -13.85 -25.92 29.50
CA LYS A 475 -14.30 -27.18 30.13
C LYS A 475 -13.11 -28.04 30.58
N LYS A 476 -12.07 -28.16 29.71
CA LYS A 476 -10.85 -28.90 30.02
C LYS A 476 -10.05 -28.22 31.16
N THR A 477 -10.01 -26.91 31.20
CA THR A 477 -9.39 -26.16 32.28
C THR A 477 -10.13 -26.37 33.59
N ALA A 478 -11.49 -26.30 33.59
CA ALA A 478 -12.30 -26.55 34.76
C ALA A 478 -12.14 -27.97 35.30
N GLU A 479 -11.98 -28.98 34.42
CA GLU A 479 -11.68 -30.36 34.81
C GLU A 479 -10.30 -30.45 35.50
N THR A 480 -9.28 -29.83 34.92
CA THR A 480 -7.90 -29.86 35.45
C THR A 480 -7.82 -29.18 36.83
N GLU A 481 -8.56 -28.09 37.02
CA GLU A 481 -8.58 -27.34 38.29
C GLU A 481 -9.60 -27.91 39.31
N GLY A 482 -10.34 -28.98 38.97
CA GLY A 482 -11.28 -29.64 39.85
C GLY A 482 -12.64 -28.96 40.00
N TYR A 483 -12.98 -28.01 39.11
CA TYR A 483 -14.28 -27.34 39.09
C TYR A 483 -15.35 -28.07 38.27
N LEU A 484 -15.03 -29.17 37.61
CA LEU A 484 -16.00 -29.97 36.82
C LEU A 484 -16.76 -30.97 37.72
N ASN A 485 -17.82 -30.50 38.36
CA ASN A 485 -18.77 -31.31 39.13
C ASN A 485 -20.10 -31.52 38.35
N ASP A 486 -21.09 -32.22 38.91
CA ASP A 486 -22.33 -32.55 38.22
C ASP A 486 -23.12 -31.29 37.79
N GLU A 487 -23.10 -30.21 38.61
CA GLU A 487 -23.78 -28.96 38.31
C GLU A 487 -23.10 -28.20 37.18
N THR A 488 -21.78 -27.99 37.27
CA THR A 488 -20.99 -27.28 36.24
C THR A 488 -20.96 -28.05 34.93
N LYS A 489 -20.95 -29.38 34.97
CA LYS A 489 -21.05 -30.24 33.79
C LYS A 489 -22.37 -30.06 33.05
N ALA A 490 -23.50 -30.01 33.79
CA ALA A 490 -24.80 -29.74 33.19
C ALA A 490 -24.89 -28.38 32.51
N GLU A 491 -24.26 -27.32 33.08
CA GLU A 491 -24.19 -25.99 32.46
C GLU A 491 -23.27 -25.99 31.23
N PHE A 492 -22.15 -26.70 31.24
CA PHE A 492 -21.32 -26.85 30.04
C PHE A 492 -22.10 -27.54 28.91
N GLU A 493 -22.83 -28.64 29.19
CA GLU A 493 -23.66 -29.36 28.20
C GLU A 493 -24.76 -28.43 27.64
N ARG A 494 -25.32 -27.58 28.47
CA ARG A 494 -26.30 -26.57 28.03
C ARG A 494 -25.70 -25.55 27.11
N LEU A 495 -24.50 -25.00 27.44
CA LEU A 495 -23.76 -24.04 26.61
C LEU A 495 -23.32 -24.68 25.29
N GLU A 496 -22.85 -25.93 25.29
CA GLU A 496 -22.50 -26.68 24.09
C GLU A 496 -23.68 -26.75 23.09
N LYS A 497 -24.90 -26.98 23.57
CA LYS A 497 -26.10 -26.95 22.72
C LYS A 497 -26.46 -25.58 22.21
N LEU A 498 -26.33 -24.54 23.03
CA LEU A 498 -26.69 -23.15 22.69
C LEU A 498 -25.70 -22.50 21.74
N LEU A 499 -24.41 -22.82 21.87
CA LEU A 499 -23.31 -22.27 21.10
C LEU A 499 -22.88 -23.14 19.92
N LYS A 500 -23.57 -24.29 19.72
CA LYS A 500 -23.29 -25.15 18.57
C LYS A 500 -23.50 -24.36 17.27
N HIS A 501 -22.47 -24.31 16.46
CA HIS A 501 -22.51 -23.65 15.16
C HIS A 501 -23.37 -24.48 14.19
N ASP A 502 -24.18 -23.76 13.45
CA ASP A 502 -24.98 -24.25 12.33
C ASP A 502 -24.74 -23.31 11.17
N LEU A 503 -24.23 -23.81 10.04
CA LEU A 503 -23.77 -22.99 8.93
C LEU A 503 -24.89 -22.10 8.39
N ASP A 504 -26.10 -22.63 8.23
CA ASP A 504 -27.23 -21.88 7.69
C ASP A 504 -27.62 -20.71 8.59
N LYS A 505 -27.69 -20.97 9.90
CA LYS A 505 -27.95 -19.94 10.91
C LYS A 505 -26.83 -18.92 11.04
N ASP A 506 -25.57 -19.38 10.95
CA ASP A 506 -24.41 -18.48 11.07
C ASP A 506 -24.27 -17.58 9.85
N LEU A 507 -24.64 -18.06 8.64
CA LEU A 507 -24.75 -17.23 7.44
C LEU A 507 -25.80 -16.13 7.61
N ASP A 508 -26.98 -16.45 8.15
CA ASP A 508 -28.02 -15.46 8.42
C ASP A 508 -27.57 -14.43 9.50
N LEU A 509 -26.87 -14.87 10.54
CA LEU A 509 -26.36 -14.00 11.60
C LEU A 509 -25.36 -12.95 11.07
N HIS A 510 -24.58 -13.31 10.06
CA HIS A 510 -23.55 -12.46 9.45
C HIS A 510 -23.93 -11.93 8.07
N ARG A 511 -25.24 -11.92 7.76
CA ARG A 511 -25.78 -11.56 6.46
C ARG A 511 -25.26 -10.23 5.92
N ASP A 512 -25.25 -9.19 6.75
CA ASP A 512 -24.81 -7.85 6.32
C ASP A 512 -23.36 -7.82 5.79
N ASP A 513 -22.47 -8.57 6.42
CA ASP A 513 -21.07 -8.65 5.97
C ASP A 513 -20.96 -9.46 4.68
N ILE A 514 -21.72 -10.58 4.61
CA ILE A 514 -21.74 -11.47 3.44
C ILE A 514 -22.34 -10.74 2.23
N GLU A 515 -23.43 -9.99 2.39
CA GLU A 515 -24.03 -9.20 1.31
C GLU A 515 -23.07 -8.16 0.72
N LYS A 516 -22.23 -7.53 1.57
CA LYS A 516 -21.19 -6.61 1.10
C LYS A 516 -20.15 -7.33 0.25
N LEU A 517 -19.73 -8.53 0.65
CA LEU A 517 -18.75 -9.34 -0.07
C LEU A 517 -19.34 -9.82 -1.41
N LEU A 518 -20.52 -10.43 -1.38
CA LEU A 518 -21.21 -10.91 -2.58
C LEU A 518 -21.45 -9.79 -3.59
N GLY A 519 -21.97 -8.65 -3.11
CA GLY A 519 -22.23 -7.52 -3.99
C GLY A 519 -20.99 -7.01 -4.70
N LYS A 520 -19.86 -6.91 -3.98
CA LYS A 520 -18.57 -6.54 -4.58
C LYS A 520 -18.11 -7.53 -5.64
N GLU A 521 -18.17 -8.83 -5.33
CA GLU A 521 -17.72 -9.87 -6.26
C GLU A 521 -18.63 -10.00 -7.49
N ILE A 522 -19.95 -9.92 -7.31
CA ILE A 522 -20.88 -9.94 -8.44
C ILE A 522 -20.67 -8.73 -9.35
N ILE A 523 -20.65 -7.52 -8.77
CA ILE A 523 -20.51 -6.27 -9.55
C ILE A 523 -19.21 -6.23 -10.33
N LYS A 524 -18.12 -6.74 -9.79
CA LYS A 524 -16.81 -6.85 -10.45
C LYS A 524 -16.90 -7.57 -11.81
N ASN A 525 -17.75 -8.57 -11.93
CA ASN A 525 -17.91 -9.33 -13.17
C ASN A 525 -18.56 -8.50 -14.32
N TYR A 526 -19.24 -7.39 -14.00
CA TYR A 526 -19.96 -6.55 -14.99
C TYR A 526 -19.36 -5.17 -15.14
N TYR A 527 -18.90 -4.58 -14.03
CA TYR A 527 -18.52 -3.16 -13.96
C TYR A 527 -17.10 -2.94 -13.43
N TYR A 528 -16.28 -3.99 -13.37
CA TYR A 528 -14.88 -3.95 -12.94
C TYR A 528 -14.68 -3.29 -11.55
N GLN A 529 -13.47 -2.91 -11.23
CA GLN A 529 -13.14 -2.23 -9.96
C GLN A 529 -13.92 -0.92 -9.77
N ARG A 530 -14.18 -0.20 -10.87
CA ARG A 530 -14.99 1.02 -10.82
C ARG A 530 -16.38 0.75 -10.25
N GLY A 531 -17.05 -0.29 -10.70
CA GLY A 531 -18.37 -0.68 -10.19
C GLY A 531 -18.32 -1.12 -8.73
N GLN A 532 -17.27 -1.87 -8.33
CA GLN A 532 -17.07 -2.25 -6.93
C GLN A 532 -16.96 -1.03 -6.01
N MET A 533 -16.23 0.02 -6.43
CA MET A 533 -16.10 1.25 -5.64
C MET A 533 -17.44 1.96 -5.49
N ILE A 534 -18.21 2.10 -6.57
CA ILE A 534 -19.55 2.72 -6.54
C ILE A 534 -20.44 1.98 -5.53
N PHE A 535 -20.51 0.65 -5.62
CA PHE A 535 -21.30 -0.17 -4.70
C PHE A 535 -20.83 -0.05 -3.24
N ALA A 536 -19.51 -0.08 -3.01
CA ALA A 536 -18.93 0.01 -1.68
C ALA A 536 -19.22 1.36 -1.01
N LEU A 537 -19.14 2.46 -1.77
CA LEU A 537 -19.37 3.82 -1.28
C LEU A 537 -20.80 4.02 -0.75
N GLY A 538 -21.80 3.35 -1.32
CA GLY A 538 -23.17 3.42 -0.82
C GLY A 538 -23.37 2.93 0.61
N LYS A 539 -22.42 2.12 1.15
CA LYS A 539 -22.47 1.56 2.52
C LYS A 539 -21.23 1.95 3.35
N ASP A 540 -20.41 2.90 2.86
CA ASP A 540 -19.15 3.27 3.52
C ASP A 540 -19.37 4.22 4.70
N ARG A 541 -19.09 3.74 5.92
CA ARG A 541 -19.29 4.49 7.18
C ARG A 541 -18.36 5.69 7.31
N VAL A 542 -17.14 5.61 6.78
CA VAL A 542 -16.16 6.70 6.91
C VAL A 542 -16.54 7.85 5.99
N THR A 543 -16.93 7.55 4.76
CA THR A 543 -17.43 8.56 3.80
C THR A 543 -18.76 9.18 4.29
N ALA A 544 -19.66 8.36 4.86
CA ALA A 544 -20.88 8.87 5.47
C ALA A 544 -20.57 9.84 6.63
N ARG A 545 -19.58 9.51 7.50
CA ARG A 545 -19.16 10.39 8.59
C ARG A 545 -18.50 11.68 8.09
N ALA A 546 -17.77 11.62 6.98
CA ALA A 546 -17.26 12.83 6.33
C ALA A 546 -18.39 13.71 5.80
N SER A 547 -19.43 13.12 5.19
CA SER A 547 -20.62 13.84 4.76
C SER A 547 -21.34 14.51 5.92
N GLU A 548 -21.56 13.81 7.03
CA GLU A 548 -22.15 14.38 8.24
C GLU A 548 -21.35 15.59 8.77
N MET A 549 -20.02 15.47 8.85
CA MET A 549 -19.12 16.54 9.28
C MET A 549 -19.27 17.78 8.40
N PHE A 550 -19.24 17.61 7.09
CA PHE A 550 -19.34 18.73 6.16
C PHE A 550 -20.71 19.42 6.19
N ASN A 551 -21.79 18.66 6.36
CA ASN A 551 -23.15 19.19 6.39
C ASN A 551 -23.54 19.79 7.75
N LYS A 552 -22.80 19.48 8.83
CA LYS A 552 -23.04 20.05 10.16
C LYS A 552 -22.33 21.38 10.31
N THR A 553 -23.13 22.44 10.40
CA THR A 553 -22.65 23.82 10.45
C THR A 553 -21.55 24.03 11.48
N GLY A 554 -20.38 24.45 11.01
CA GLY A 554 -19.25 24.84 11.85
C GLY A 554 -18.43 23.68 12.44
N GLU A 555 -18.77 22.41 12.17
CA GLU A 555 -17.99 21.28 12.69
C GLU A 555 -16.61 21.20 12.02
N TYR A 556 -16.54 21.31 10.70
CA TYR A 556 -15.29 21.32 9.94
C TYR A 556 -14.35 22.45 10.39
N GLU A 557 -14.87 23.68 10.49
CA GLU A 557 -14.11 24.86 10.91
C GLU A 557 -13.64 24.75 12.36
N LYS A 558 -14.46 24.16 13.24
CA LYS A 558 -14.12 23.92 14.64
C LYS A 558 -12.96 22.93 14.78
N ILE A 559 -13.00 21.83 14.03
CA ILE A 559 -11.94 20.83 14.05
C ILE A 559 -10.62 21.46 13.60
N LEU A 560 -10.60 22.24 12.53
CA LEU A 560 -9.40 22.90 12.01
C LEU A 560 -8.98 24.19 12.77
N ASN A 561 -9.68 24.57 13.86
CA ASN A 561 -9.41 25.80 14.61
C ASN A 561 -9.39 27.09 13.78
N LEU A 562 -10.15 27.16 12.68
CA LEU A 562 -10.11 28.29 11.73
C LEU A 562 -10.51 29.63 12.37
N SER A 563 -11.31 29.61 13.43
CA SER A 563 -11.70 30.81 14.20
C SER A 563 -10.51 31.45 14.94
N LEU A 564 -9.57 30.66 15.46
CA LEU A 564 -8.34 31.12 16.10
C LEU A 564 -7.35 31.70 15.07
N ALA A 565 -7.22 31.06 13.92
CA ALA A 565 -6.37 31.52 12.85
C ALA A 565 -6.77 32.90 12.31
N LYS A 566 -8.09 33.16 12.15
CA LYS A 566 -8.61 34.48 11.75
C LYS A 566 -8.26 35.58 12.76
N LYS A 567 -8.36 35.30 14.08
CA LYS A 567 -7.98 36.26 15.15
C LYS A 567 -6.49 36.59 15.12
N THR A 568 -5.63 35.58 14.93
CA THR A 568 -4.16 35.75 14.87
C THR A 568 -3.72 36.52 13.63
N ALA A 569 -4.35 36.28 12.47
CA ALA A 569 -4.08 37.02 11.23
C ALA A 569 -4.50 38.50 11.33
N THR A 570 -5.63 38.80 11.98
CA THR A 570 -6.12 40.15 12.20
C THR A 570 -5.20 40.93 13.14
N SER A 571 -4.71 40.30 14.22
CA SER A 571 -3.78 40.91 15.17
C SER A 571 -2.40 41.23 14.51
N LYS A 572 -1.89 40.33 13.66
CA LYS A 572 -0.64 40.56 12.89
C LYS A 572 -0.79 41.67 11.84
N LYS A 573 -1.96 41.82 11.20
CA LYS A 573 -2.21 42.97 10.29
C LYS A 573 -2.33 44.29 11.03
N GLN A 574 -2.88 44.32 12.23
CA GLN A 574 -2.96 45.52 13.06
C GLN A 574 -1.61 45.91 13.63
N SER A 575 -0.75 44.97 13.99
CA SER A 575 0.63 45.26 14.46
C SER A 575 1.56 45.77 13.32
N LYS A 576 1.36 45.33 12.07
CA LYS A 576 2.08 45.85 10.90
C LYS A 576 1.60 47.22 10.42
N LYS A 577 0.39 47.66 10.78
CA LYS A 577 -0.13 49.00 10.51
C LYS A 577 0.28 50.03 11.58
N LYS A 578 0.82 49.59 12.73
CA LYS A 578 1.32 50.46 13.81
C LYS A 578 2.84 50.61 13.85
N LYS A 579 3.56 49.98 12.93
CA LYS A 579 4.97 50.26 12.60
C LYS A 579 5.05 50.93 11.22
#